data_7b57d8e0e3fba524d9da656760fe3515
#
_entry.id   7b57d8e0e3fba524d9da656760fe3515
#
_cell.length_a   1.000
_cell.length_b   1.000
_cell.length_c   1.000
_cell.angle_alpha   90.00
_cell.angle_beta   90.00
_cell.angle_gamma   90.00
#
_symmetry.space_group_name_H-M   'P 1'
#
loop_
_entity.id
_entity.type
_entity.pdbx_description
1 polymer ?
#
loop_
_entity_poly.entity_id
_entity_poly.type
_entity_poly.pdbx_seq_one_letter_code
_entity_poly.pdbx_strand_id
1 'polypeptide(L)'
;MFSPVQREVFAADFCDRVVHHLFFNYVNPIFERTYIEDCYSCRKGKGTLYGVKRIFHHIRSCSDNYTRPCFILKLDLQGYFMSIDRRILYEKVRGTIEKYAYRKDRDGIRWKDKLDYGLVMYLAEVIIFNDPIKNYKIKESKSDWDGLPLNKSLFNSEEGCGLPIGNLTSQLFSNVYLTSFDHYVKRELGYKHYGRYVDDFYLMHEDKENLKSVIPKLAAFLKENLKLTIHPKKVYLQQYEKGVVYGGIC
;
A
#
# COMPACT_ATOMS: atom_id res chain seq x y z
N MET A 1 -6.66 17.22 -21.22
CA MET A 1 -5.78 17.74 -20.15
C MET A 1 -6.11 17.00 -18.88
N PHE A 2 -5.22 16.18 -18.37
CA PHE A 2 -5.43 15.57 -17.04
C PHE A 2 -5.07 16.64 -15.99
N SER A 3 -6.08 17.19 -15.33
CA SER A 3 -5.84 18.04 -14.17
C SER A 3 -5.16 17.20 -13.09
N PRO A 4 -4.08 17.66 -12.44
CA PRO A 4 -3.46 16.92 -11.36
C PRO A 4 -4.49 16.71 -10.24
N VAL A 5 -4.57 15.49 -9.73
CA VAL A 5 -5.49 15.17 -8.62
C VAL A 5 -5.00 15.93 -7.38
N GLN A 6 -5.85 16.80 -6.84
CA GLN A 6 -5.56 17.51 -5.59
C GLN A 6 -5.34 16.51 -4.45
N ARG A 7 -4.29 16.76 -3.67
CA ARG A 7 -3.92 15.93 -2.51
C ARG A 7 -3.47 16.83 -1.38
N GLU A 8 -3.96 16.54 -0.20
CA GLU A 8 -3.45 17.13 1.04
C GLU A 8 -2.14 16.45 1.42
N VAL A 9 -1.11 17.23 1.70
CA VAL A 9 0.23 16.73 2.04
C VAL A 9 0.63 17.29 3.41
N PHE A 10 0.89 16.39 4.36
CA PHE A 10 1.45 16.69 5.68
C PHE A 10 2.93 16.33 5.72
N ALA A 11 3.77 17.26 5.33
CA ALA A 11 5.21 17.06 5.41
C ALA A 11 5.70 17.39 6.84
N ALA A 12 6.36 16.43 7.47
CA ALA A 12 7.03 16.62 8.76
C ALA A 12 8.15 17.67 8.66
N ASP A 13 8.47 18.34 9.76
CA ASP A 13 9.62 19.22 9.86
C ASP A 13 10.94 18.47 9.61
N PHE A 14 12.02 19.21 9.33
CA PHE A 14 13.29 18.61 8.94
C PHE A 14 13.82 17.61 9.99
N CYS A 15 13.77 17.96 11.26
CA CYS A 15 14.22 17.08 12.34
C CYS A 15 13.39 15.79 12.42
N ASP A 16 12.08 15.91 12.31
CA ASP A 16 11.18 14.75 12.31
C ASP A 16 11.41 13.89 11.07
N ARG A 17 11.69 14.49 9.90
CA ARG A 17 12.06 13.72 8.70
C ARG A 17 13.34 12.90 8.89
N VAL A 18 14.33 13.43 9.62
CA VAL A 18 15.54 12.65 9.97
C VAL A 18 15.15 11.43 10.80
N VAL A 19 14.26 11.58 11.78
CA VAL A 19 13.76 10.47 12.60
C VAL A 19 12.98 9.46 11.74
N HIS A 20 12.10 9.92 10.84
CA HIS A 20 11.41 9.04 9.90
C HIS A 20 12.37 8.23 9.02
N HIS A 21 13.44 8.87 8.52
CA HIS A 21 14.46 8.20 7.71
C HIS A 21 15.28 7.20 8.53
N LEU A 22 15.65 7.56 9.76
CA LEU A 22 16.35 6.65 10.68
C LEU A 22 15.51 5.40 10.93
N PHE A 23 14.27 5.56 11.35
CA PHE A 23 13.34 4.45 11.57
C PHE A 23 13.19 3.60 10.32
N PHE A 24 12.92 4.22 9.17
CA PHE A 24 12.77 3.52 7.89
C PHE A 24 14.01 2.66 7.57
N ASN A 25 15.21 3.22 7.66
CA ASN A 25 16.43 2.51 7.32
C ASN A 25 16.64 1.25 8.16
N TYR A 26 16.20 1.29 9.42
CA TYR A 26 16.33 0.15 10.32
C TYR A 26 15.27 -0.94 10.08
N VAL A 27 14.01 -0.57 9.85
CA VAL A 27 12.92 -1.54 9.77
C VAL A 27 12.63 -2.01 8.35
N ASN A 28 12.91 -1.21 7.33
CA ASN A 28 12.62 -1.56 5.94
C ASN A 28 13.23 -2.89 5.48
N PRO A 29 14.48 -3.27 5.85
CA PRO A 29 15.02 -4.57 5.49
C PRO A 29 14.24 -5.77 6.03
N ILE A 30 13.51 -5.58 7.15
CA ILE A 30 12.61 -6.61 7.70
C ILE A 30 11.35 -6.70 6.84
N PHE A 31 10.70 -5.57 6.58
CA PHE A 31 9.45 -5.53 5.85
C PHE A 31 9.59 -5.94 4.39
N GLU A 32 10.71 -5.60 3.73
CA GLU A 32 11.00 -6.04 2.35
C GLU A 32 10.92 -7.56 2.18
N ARG A 33 11.25 -8.33 3.21
CA ARG A 33 11.16 -9.80 3.20
C ARG A 33 9.74 -10.34 3.32
N THR A 34 8.79 -9.49 3.69
CA THR A 34 7.38 -9.87 3.88
C THR A 34 6.54 -9.59 2.64
N TYR A 35 6.98 -8.69 1.78
CA TYR A 35 6.23 -8.28 0.59
C TYR A 35 6.27 -9.35 -0.49
N ILE A 36 5.17 -9.48 -1.21
CA ILE A 36 5.17 -10.26 -2.45
C ILE A 36 6.04 -9.59 -3.52
N GLU A 37 6.49 -10.36 -4.52
CA GLU A 37 7.28 -9.81 -5.63
C GLU A 37 6.54 -8.70 -6.35
N ASP A 38 5.24 -8.87 -6.56
CA ASP A 38 4.38 -7.99 -7.34
C ASP A 38 3.72 -6.85 -6.53
N CYS A 39 4.35 -6.42 -5.43
CA CYS A 39 4.12 -5.14 -4.77
C CYS A 39 5.18 -4.14 -5.26
N TYR A 40 4.78 -3.06 -5.95
CA TYR A 40 5.70 -2.24 -6.74
C TYR A 40 6.00 -0.87 -6.16
N SER A 41 5.12 -0.33 -5.32
CA SER A 41 5.23 1.04 -4.81
C SER A 41 6.29 1.17 -3.73
N CYS A 42 7.01 2.29 -3.73
CA CYS A 42 7.92 2.69 -2.64
C CYS A 42 8.97 1.63 -2.24
N ARG A 43 9.43 0.84 -3.21
CA ARG A 43 10.44 -0.20 -3.03
C ARG A 43 11.64 0.04 -3.95
N LYS A 44 12.86 -0.18 -3.42
CA LYS A 44 14.09 -0.02 -4.20
C LYS A 44 14.12 -0.96 -5.40
N GLY A 45 14.43 -0.44 -6.57
CA GLY A 45 14.47 -1.21 -7.83
C GLY A 45 13.10 -1.55 -8.41
N LYS A 46 12.01 -1.08 -7.79
CA LYS A 46 10.65 -1.22 -8.28
C LYS A 46 10.04 0.17 -8.58
N GLY A 47 8.78 0.26 -8.79
CA GLY A 47 8.11 1.51 -9.16
C GLY A 47 7.21 1.31 -10.38
N THR A 48 6.70 2.40 -10.93
CA THR A 48 5.68 2.36 -11.99
C THR A 48 6.16 1.60 -13.22
N LEU A 49 7.38 1.89 -13.71
CA LEU A 49 7.92 1.20 -14.89
C LEU A 49 8.11 -0.30 -14.66
N TYR A 50 8.56 -0.69 -13.46
CA TYR A 50 8.65 -2.11 -13.09
C TYR A 50 7.26 -2.75 -13.08
N GLY A 51 6.27 -2.10 -12.48
CA GLY A 51 4.88 -2.56 -12.48
C GLY A 51 4.33 -2.77 -13.88
N VAL A 52 4.55 -1.83 -14.80
CA VAL A 52 4.15 -1.96 -16.21
C VAL A 52 4.80 -3.18 -16.88
N LYS A 53 6.10 -3.37 -16.71
CA LYS A 53 6.80 -4.57 -17.23
C LYS A 53 6.21 -5.86 -16.66
N ARG A 54 5.84 -5.87 -15.38
CA ARG A 54 5.20 -7.03 -14.74
C ARG A 54 3.78 -7.27 -15.26
N ILE A 55 3.02 -6.22 -15.54
CA ILE A 55 1.70 -6.36 -16.19
C ILE A 55 1.83 -7.04 -17.54
N PHE A 56 2.75 -6.61 -18.40
CA PHE A 56 2.99 -7.26 -19.70
C PHE A 56 3.41 -8.71 -19.53
N HIS A 57 4.28 -9.00 -18.56
CA HIS A 57 4.66 -10.38 -18.26
C HIS A 57 3.45 -11.22 -17.82
N HIS A 58 2.59 -10.67 -16.95
CA HIS A 58 1.39 -11.35 -16.50
C HIS A 58 0.37 -11.58 -17.62
N ILE A 59 0.17 -10.58 -18.50
CA ILE A 59 -0.69 -10.73 -19.69
C ILE A 59 -0.15 -11.87 -20.56
N ARG A 60 1.13 -11.83 -20.91
CA ARG A 60 1.77 -12.84 -21.75
C ARG A 60 1.65 -14.25 -21.14
N SER A 61 1.84 -14.37 -19.84
CA SER A 61 1.74 -15.64 -19.11
C SER A 61 0.30 -16.13 -19.00
N CYS A 62 -0.65 -15.23 -18.70
CA CYS A 62 -2.06 -15.56 -18.56
C CYS A 62 -2.71 -15.95 -19.89
N SER A 63 -2.33 -15.27 -20.97
CA SER A 63 -2.85 -15.49 -22.32
C SER A 63 -2.11 -16.59 -23.11
N ASP A 64 -1.17 -17.28 -22.50
CA ASP A 64 -0.32 -18.25 -23.18
C ASP A 64 0.31 -17.66 -24.45
N ASN A 65 1.12 -16.61 -24.30
CA ASN A 65 1.72 -15.86 -25.39
C ASN A 65 0.70 -15.28 -26.40
N TYR A 66 -0.40 -14.70 -25.88
CA TYR A 66 -1.46 -14.04 -26.66
C TYR A 66 -2.32 -14.98 -27.52
N THR A 67 -2.32 -16.28 -27.22
CA THR A 67 -3.11 -17.30 -27.93
C THR A 67 -4.48 -17.55 -27.29
N ARG A 68 -4.66 -17.17 -26.02
CA ARG A 68 -5.88 -17.37 -25.24
C ARG A 68 -6.43 -16.06 -24.71
N PRO A 69 -7.74 -15.99 -24.39
CA PRO A 69 -8.30 -14.85 -23.70
C PRO A 69 -7.61 -14.59 -22.38
N CYS A 70 -7.42 -13.32 -22.05
CA CYS A 70 -6.96 -12.88 -20.72
C CYS A 70 -7.77 -11.65 -20.32
N PHE A 71 -8.43 -11.72 -19.19
CA PHE A 71 -9.18 -10.62 -18.62
C PHE A 71 -8.41 -10.00 -17.46
N ILE A 72 -8.51 -8.69 -17.34
CA ILE A 72 -7.87 -7.91 -16.28
C ILE A 72 -8.98 -7.28 -15.44
N LEU A 73 -9.01 -7.63 -14.17
CA LEU A 73 -9.79 -6.97 -13.14
C LEU A 73 -8.88 -5.99 -12.42
N LYS A 74 -9.15 -4.69 -12.56
CA LYS A 74 -8.47 -3.62 -11.83
C LYS A 74 -9.40 -3.03 -10.78
N LEU A 75 -8.89 -2.82 -9.58
CA LEU A 75 -9.61 -2.33 -8.42
C LEU A 75 -8.77 -1.27 -7.68
N ASP A 76 -9.47 -0.33 -7.06
CA ASP A 76 -8.88 0.77 -6.28
C ASP A 76 -9.57 0.81 -4.90
N LEU A 77 -8.86 1.24 -3.87
CA LEU A 77 -9.42 1.37 -2.52
C LEU A 77 -9.94 2.79 -2.28
N GLN A 78 -11.10 2.90 -1.66
CA GLN A 78 -11.71 4.18 -1.38
C GLN A 78 -10.99 4.89 -0.23
N GLY A 79 -10.49 6.10 -0.49
CA GLY A 79 -9.88 6.93 0.55
C GLY A 79 -8.75 6.24 1.33
N TYR A 80 -7.94 5.42 0.67
CA TYR A 80 -7.04 4.46 1.29
C TYR A 80 -6.23 5.01 2.46
N PHE A 81 -5.43 6.07 2.22
CA PHE A 81 -4.58 6.64 3.28
C PHE A 81 -5.38 7.18 4.46
N MET A 82 -6.58 7.69 4.22
CA MET A 82 -7.46 8.25 5.25
C MET A 82 -8.23 7.18 6.04
N SER A 83 -8.31 5.96 5.47
CA SER A 83 -9.03 4.82 6.06
C SER A 83 -8.13 3.83 6.78
N ILE A 84 -6.81 4.03 6.81
CA ILE A 84 -5.89 3.14 7.51
C ILE A 84 -6.13 3.25 9.02
N ASP A 85 -6.59 2.17 9.65
CA ASP A 85 -6.72 2.05 11.10
C ASP A 85 -5.34 1.94 11.75
N ARG A 86 -4.98 2.94 12.58
CA ARG A 86 -3.65 3.05 13.20
C ARG A 86 -3.37 1.91 14.19
N ARG A 87 -4.39 1.34 14.83
CA ARG A 87 -4.22 0.20 15.75
C ARG A 87 -3.89 -1.08 14.98
N ILE A 88 -4.66 -1.37 13.92
CA ILE A 88 -4.38 -2.52 13.04
C ILE A 88 -2.98 -2.38 12.44
N LEU A 89 -2.61 -1.18 11.98
CA LEU A 89 -1.27 -0.91 11.46
C LEU A 89 -0.19 -1.19 12.52
N TYR A 90 -0.36 -0.64 13.73
CA TYR A 90 0.61 -0.82 14.82
C TYR A 90 0.81 -2.29 15.16
N GLU A 91 -0.27 -3.07 15.29
CA GLU A 91 -0.18 -4.51 15.56
C GLU A 91 0.55 -5.28 14.44
N LYS A 92 0.34 -4.91 13.18
CA LYS A 92 1.07 -5.51 12.04
C LYS A 92 2.56 -5.14 12.07
N VAL A 93 2.89 -3.89 12.36
CA VAL A 93 4.27 -3.40 12.47
C VAL A 93 4.95 -4.10 13.64
N ARG A 94 4.35 -4.07 14.85
CA ARG A 94 4.85 -4.69 16.05
C ARG A 94 5.09 -6.18 15.85
N GLY A 95 4.07 -6.93 15.44
CA GLY A 95 4.19 -8.37 15.27
C GLY A 95 5.22 -8.78 14.21
N THR A 96 5.42 -7.96 13.17
CA THR A 96 6.48 -8.21 12.19
C THR A 96 7.86 -7.97 12.79
N ILE A 97 8.07 -6.85 13.49
CA ILE A 97 9.35 -6.53 14.15
C ILE A 97 9.67 -7.60 15.19
N GLU A 98 8.73 -7.96 16.06
CA GLU A 98 8.90 -9.02 17.08
C GLU A 98 9.31 -10.35 16.46
N LYS A 99 8.62 -10.78 15.40
CA LYS A 99 8.92 -12.02 14.67
C LYS A 99 10.34 -12.06 14.12
N TYR A 100 10.87 -10.92 13.69
CA TYR A 100 12.21 -10.81 13.11
C TYR A 100 13.30 -10.42 14.11
N ALA A 101 12.93 -9.88 15.26
CA ALA A 101 13.86 -9.41 16.27
C ALA A 101 14.91 -10.46 16.69
N TYR A 102 14.49 -11.71 16.80
CA TYR A 102 15.33 -12.84 17.22
C TYR A 102 16.01 -13.59 16.09
N ARG A 103 15.71 -13.25 14.82
CA ARG A 103 16.36 -13.89 13.68
C ARG A 103 17.81 -13.44 13.57
N LYS A 104 18.70 -14.39 13.38
CA LYS A 104 20.12 -14.15 13.14
C LYS A 104 20.34 -13.80 11.66
N ASP A 105 21.27 -12.89 11.41
CA ASP A 105 21.78 -12.61 10.08
C ASP A 105 22.87 -13.63 9.66
N ARG A 106 23.57 -13.33 8.56
CA ARG A 106 24.67 -14.18 8.06
C ARG A 106 25.85 -14.28 9.03
N ASP A 107 26.04 -13.27 9.86
CA ASP A 107 27.13 -13.19 10.86
C ASP A 107 26.70 -13.78 12.21
N GLY A 108 25.51 -14.35 12.29
CA GLY A 108 24.97 -14.95 13.50
C GLY A 108 24.43 -13.95 14.53
N ILE A 109 24.39 -12.65 14.21
CA ILE A 109 23.93 -11.58 15.09
C ILE A 109 22.41 -11.43 14.96
N ARG A 110 21.69 -11.43 16.08
CA ARG A 110 20.24 -11.20 16.08
C ARG A 110 19.96 -9.74 15.72
N TRP A 111 18.88 -9.52 14.98
CA TRP A 111 18.51 -8.17 14.56
C TRP A 111 18.34 -7.21 15.75
N LYS A 112 17.69 -7.67 16.84
CA LYS A 112 17.49 -6.88 18.06
C LYS A 112 18.79 -6.49 18.77
N ASP A 113 19.90 -7.21 18.53
CA ASP A 113 21.18 -6.92 19.16
C ASP A 113 21.98 -5.86 18.37
N LYS A 114 21.54 -5.53 17.16
CA LYS A 114 22.13 -4.48 16.31
C LYS A 114 21.60 -3.08 16.63
N LEU A 115 20.49 -3.00 17.34
CA LEU A 115 19.74 -1.77 17.56
C LEU A 115 19.18 -1.75 18.98
N ASP A 116 18.91 -0.55 19.47
CA ASP A 116 18.02 -0.40 20.62
C ASP A 116 16.59 -0.78 20.21
N TYR A 117 16.21 -2.01 20.53
CA TYR A 117 14.89 -2.55 20.23
C TYR A 117 13.78 -1.72 20.88
N GLY A 118 13.99 -1.27 22.12
CA GLY A 118 13.05 -0.43 22.84
C GLY A 118 12.81 0.89 22.12
N LEU A 119 13.88 1.52 21.65
CA LEU A 119 13.79 2.76 20.86
C LEU A 119 13.04 2.54 19.55
N VAL A 120 13.29 1.45 18.82
CA VAL A 120 12.59 1.16 17.57
C VAL A 120 11.10 0.97 17.80
N MET A 121 10.70 0.26 18.86
CA MET A 121 9.29 0.06 19.20
C MET A 121 8.62 1.36 19.63
N TYR A 122 9.29 2.17 20.44
CA TYR A 122 8.84 3.51 20.82
C TYR A 122 8.63 4.41 19.60
N LEU A 123 9.59 4.44 18.68
CA LEU A 123 9.46 5.22 17.45
C LEU A 123 8.31 4.73 16.56
N ALA A 124 8.10 3.41 16.47
CA ALA A 124 6.97 2.85 15.73
C ALA A 124 5.64 3.37 16.30
N GLU A 125 5.50 3.36 17.61
CA GLU A 125 4.31 3.84 18.31
C GLU A 125 4.09 5.34 18.10
N VAL A 126 5.10 6.15 18.38
CA VAL A 126 5.04 7.61 18.25
C VAL A 126 4.71 8.02 16.81
N ILE A 127 5.38 7.44 15.81
CA ILE A 127 5.17 7.80 14.40
C ILE A 127 3.78 7.40 13.92
N ILE A 128 3.28 6.23 14.31
CA ILE A 128 1.96 5.73 13.86
C ILE A 128 0.82 6.51 14.52
N PHE A 129 0.93 6.81 15.83
CA PHE A 129 -0.13 7.48 16.57
C PHE A 129 0.00 9.01 16.58
N ASN A 130 1.05 9.57 16.00
CA ASN A 130 1.14 11.02 15.82
C ASN A 130 -0.06 11.53 15.01
N ASP A 131 -0.67 12.58 15.53
CA ASP A 131 -1.81 13.25 14.90
C ASP A 131 -1.40 14.62 14.37
N PRO A 132 -1.04 14.72 13.09
CA PRO A 132 -0.51 15.96 12.52
C PRO A 132 -1.56 17.09 12.45
N ILE A 133 -2.85 16.76 12.55
CA ILE A 133 -3.89 17.79 12.54
C ILE A 133 -3.96 18.62 13.84
N LYS A 134 -3.33 18.14 14.92
CA LYS A 134 -3.26 18.87 16.18
C LYS A 134 -2.21 19.97 16.22
N ASN A 135 -1.18 19.83 15.39
CA ASN A 135 -0.08 20.81 15.34
C ASN A 135 0.46 20.91 13.90
N TYR A 136 -0.14 21.77 13.09
CA TYR A 136 0.25 21.97 11.70
C TYR A 136 0.40 23.46 11.37
N LYS A 137 1.21 23.74 10.34
CA LYS A 137 1.34 25.07 9.73
C LYS A 137 0.92 24.97 8.28
N ILE A 138 0.01 25.83 7.86
CA ILE A 138 -0.38 25.95 6.46
C ILE A 138 0.72 26.73 5.73
N LYS A 139 1.26 26.17 4.65
CA LYS A 139 2.27 26.85 3.81
C LYS A 139 1.68 27.58 2.62
N GLU A 140 0.47 27.19 2.19
CA GLU A 140 -0.25 27.71 1.03
C GLU A 140 -1.60 28.29 1.46
N SER A 141 -2.41 28.78 0.50
CA SER A 141 -3.71 29.35 0.81
C SER A 141 -4.73 28.25 1.18
N LYS A 142 -5.65 28.58 2.09
CA LYS A 142 -6.79 27.70 2.38
C LYS A 142 -7.69 27.48 1.15
N SER A 143 -7.73 28.44 0.22
CA SER A 143 -8.47 28.30 -1.04
C SER A 143 -7.96 27.19 -1.95
N ASP A 144 -6.71 26.74 -1.78
CA ASP A 144 -6.15 25.64 -2.55
C ASP A 144 -6.77 24.27 -2.17
N TRP A 145 -7.52 24.24 -1.07
CA TRP A 145 -8.26 23.05 -0.62
C TRP A 145 -9.70 23.01 -1.16
N ASP A 146 -10.14 24.07 -1.83
CA ASP A 146 -11.46 24.12 -2.43
C ASP A 146 -11.60 23.05 -3.51
N GLY A 147 -12.61 22.18 -3.35
CA GLY A 147 -12.83 21.04 -4.25
C GLY A 147 -12.09 19.73 -3.87
N LEU A 148 -11.30 19.74 -2.78
CA LEU A 148 -10.72 18.48 -2.27
C LEU A 148 -11.84 17.57 -1.74
N PRO A 149 -11.98 16.32 -2.26
CA PRO A 149 -12.98 15.40 -1.74
C PRO A 149 -12.76 15.10 -0.24
N LEU A 150 -13.83 15.06 0.55
CA LEU A 150 -13.77 14.83 1.99
C LEU A 150 -12.98 13.56 2.37
N ASN A 151 -13.13 12.50 1.61
CA ASN A 151 -12.42 11.24 1.82
C ASN A 151 -10.94 11.24 1.40
N LYS A 152 -10.41 12.41 1.01
CA LYS A 152 -8.99 12.62 0.68
C LYS A 152 -8.31 13.61 1.62
N SER A 153 -9.01 14.07 2.64
CA SER A 153 -8.48 14.96 3.67
C SER A 153 -8.35 14.23 5.00
N LEU A 154 -7.20 14.38 5.66
CA LEU A 154 -6.95 13.81 6.98
C LEU A 154 -7.85 14.43 8.06
N PHE A 155 -8.27 15.68 7.87
CA PHE A 155 -9.21 16.37 8.76
C PHE A 155 -10.60 15.69 8.84
N ASN A 156 -10.95 14.91 7.83
CA ASN A 156 -12.22 14.20 7.76
C ASN A 156 -12.07 12.69 7.99
N SER A 157 -10.89 12.22 8.40
CA SER A 157 -10.66 10.83 8.75
C SER A 157 -11.38 10.49 10.05
N GLU A 158 -11.85 9.24 10.18
CA GLU A 158 -12.39 8.72 11.43
C GLU A 158 -11.34 8.75 12.54
N GLU A 159 -11.77 8.90 13.79
CA GLU A 159 -10.86 8.90 14.92
C GLU A 159 -10.03 7.60 14.97
N GLY A 160 -8.74 7.75 15.18
CA GLY A 160 -7.80 6.61 15.15
C GLY A 160 -7.45 6.09 13.75
N CYS A 161 -7.99 6.70 12.69
CA CYS A 161 -7.67 6.38 11.31
C CYS A 161 -6.82 7.46 10.64
N GLY A 162 -6.25 7.10 9.51
CA GLY A 162 -5.53 7.99 8.61
C GLY A 162 -4.02 8.02 8.82
N LEU A 163 -3.31 8.03 7.69
CA LEU A 163 -1.87 8.28 7.63
C LEU A 163 -1.59 9.56 6.84
N PRO A 164 -0.72 10.44 7.34
CA PRO A 164 -0.35 11.67 6.64
C PRO A 164 0.41 11.35 5.35
N ILE A 165 -0.01 11.90 4.22
CA ILE A 165 0.72 11.80 2.96
C ILE A 165 1.86 12.82 3.01
N GLY A 166 3.09 12.40 2.65
CA GLY A 166 4.26 13.27 2.58
C GLY A 166 5.47 12.77 3.36
N ASN A 167 5.32 11.75 4.20
CA ASN A 167 6.40 11.15 4.98
C ASN A 167 6.82 9.79 4.43
N LEU A 168 8.12 9.49 4.52
CA LEU A 168 8.69 8.21 4.06
C LEU A 168 8.08 7.00 4.80
N THR A 169 7.84 7.13 6.09
CA THR A 169 7.23 6.07 6.90
C THR A 169 5.78 5.79 6.51
N SER A 170 5.02 6.78 6.06
CA SER A 170 3.66 6.57 5.57
C SER A 170 3.63 5.67 4.33
N GLN A 171 4.64 5.80 3.46
CA GLN A 171 4.80 4.92 2.30
C GLN A 171 5.14 3.48 2.71
N LEU A 172 6.03 3.31 3.70
CA LEU A 172 6.35 2.01 4.27
C LEU A 172 5.09 1.37 4.88
N PHE A 173 4.41 2.11 5.74
CA PHE A 173 3.24 1.65 6.47
C PHE A 173 2.07 1.28 5.57
N SER A 174 1.88 2.01 4.46
CA SER A 174 0.87 1.67 3.47
C SER A 174 1.13 0.28 2.86
N ASN A 175 2.38 -0.06 2.57
CA ASN A 175 2.71 -1.39 2.08
C ASN A 175 2.52 -2.47 3.16
N VAL A 176 2.97 -2.21 4.40
CA VAL A 176 2.82 -3.13 5.53
C VAL A 176 1.34 -3.44 5.79
N TYR A 177 0.49 -2.42 5.72
CA TYR A 177 -0.94 -2.57 5.98
C TYR A 177 -1.62 -3.58 5.05
N LEU A 178 -1.29 -3.55 3.75
CA LEU A 178 -1.87 -4.42 2.72
C LEU A 178 -1.12 -5.76 2.51
N THR A 179 -0.01 -6.00 3.21
CA THR A 179 0.78 -7.23 3.02
C THR A 179 -0.05 -8.50 3.25
N SER A 180 -0.93 -8.52 4.26
CA SER A 180 -1.80 -9.68 4.51
C SER A 180 -2.81 -9.89 3.39
N PHE A 181 -3.33 -8.83 2.79
CA PHE A 181 -4.21 -8.90 1.63
C PHE A 181 -3.47 -9.44 0.40
N ASP A 182 -2.24 -8.98 0.14
CA ASP A 182 -1.41 -9.49 -0.95
C ASP A 182 -1.19 -11.01 -0.83
N HIS A 183 -0.92 -11.49 0.38
CA HIS A 183 -0.75 -12.93 0.64
C HIS A 183 -2.06 -13.69 0.51
N TYR A 184 -3.19 -13.16 0.98
CA TYR A 184 -4.50 -13.73 0.79
C TYR A 184 -4.81 -13.96 -0.69
N VAL A 185 -4.62 -12.94 -1.52
CA VAL A 185 -4.87 -13.04 -2.97
C VAL A 185 -3.95 -14.05 -3.65
N LYS A 186 -2.66 -14.02 -3.33
CA LYS A 186 -1.65 -14.89 -3.98
C LYS A 186 -1.73 -16.35 -3.51
N ARG A 187 -1.93 -16.60 -2.21
CA ARG A 187 -1.74 -17.92 -1.59
C ARG A 187 -3.04 -18.63 -1.28
N GLU A 188 -4.04 -17.91 -0.76
CA GLU A 188 -5.32 -18.50 -0.38
C GLU A 188 -6.29 -18.52 -1.57
N LEU A 189 -6.40 -17.42 -2.32
CA LEU A 189 -7.22 -17.39 -3.53
C LEU A 189 -6.51 -17.94 -4.77
N GLY A 190 -5.18 -18.11 -4.73
CA GLY A 190 -4.38 -18.75 -5.79
C GLY A 190 -4.14 -17.91 -7.04
N TYR A 191 -4.37 -16.60 -7.02
CA TYR A 191 -4.16 -15.72 -8.19
C TYR A 191 -2.67 -15.49 -8.46
N LYS A 192 -2.13 -16.21 -9.42
CA LYS A 192 -0.72 -16.07 -9.86
C LYS A 192 -0.44 -14.69 -10.46
N HIS A 193 -1.37 -14.18 -11.27
CA HIS A 193 -1.26 -12.91 -12.00
C HIS A 193 -1.97 -11.79 -11.22
N TYR A 194 -1.39 -11.43 -10.08
CA TYR A 194 -1.82 -10.34 -9.21
C TYR A 194 -0.66 -9.39 -8.98
N GLY A 195 -0.94 -8.09 -8.96
CA GLY A 195 0.03 -7.08 -8.58
C GLY A 195 -0.62 -5.83 -8.03
N ARG A 196 0.14 -5.05 -7.24
CA ARG A 196 -0.34 -3.88 -6.52
C ARG A 196 0.64 -2.71 -6.58
N TYR A 197 0.09 -1.52 -6.81
CA TYR A 197 0.78 -0.24 -6.70
C TYR A 197 0.02 0.67 -5.73
N VAL A 198 0.49 0.81 -4.48
CA VAL A 198 -0.19 1.48 -3.36
C VAL A 198 -1.57 0.84 -3.12
N ASP A 199 -2.63 1.55 -3.47
CA ASP A 199 -4.05 1.19 -3.35
C ASP A 199 -4.67 0.61 -4.63
N ASP A 200 -3.96 0.75 -5.74
CA ASP A 200 -4.33 0.24 -7.06
C ASP A 200 -3.83 -1.20 -7.21
N PHE A 201 -4.71 -2.16 -7.47
CA PHE A 201 -4.33 -3.56 -7.68
C PHE A 201 -5.10 -4.22 -8.80
N TYR A 202 -4.50 -5.23 -9.39
CA TYR A 202 -5.09 -5.98 -10.48
C TYR A 202 -4.95 -7.49 -10.28
N LEU A 203 -5.93 -8.21 -10.83
CA LEU A 203 -5.92 -9.67 -11.00
C LEU A 203 -6.14 -9.99 -12.47
N MET A 204 -5.54 -11.07 -12.96
CA MET A 204 -5.77 -11.56 -14.31
C MET A 204 -6.14 -13.03 -14.30
N HIS A 205 -7.07 -13.39 -15.19
CA HIS A 205 -7.54 -14.76 -15.38
C HIS A 205 -8.07 -14.93 -16.81
N GLU A 206 -8.03 -16.16 -17.34
CA GLU A 206 -8.59 -16.49 -18.65
C GLU A 206 -10.11 -16.48 -18.66
N ASP A 207 -10.74 -16.72 -17.51
CA ASP A 207 -12.18 -16.70 -17.32
C ASP A 207 -12.63 -15.40 -16.62
N LYS A 208 -13.52 -14.68 -17.30
CA LYS A 208 -14.12 -13.42 -16.83
C LYS A 208 -15.03 -13.62 -15.62
N GLU A 209 -15.79 -14.70 -15.58
CA GLU A 209 -16.74 -14.96 -14.50
C GLU A 209 -15.99 -15.33 -13.20
N ASN A 210 -14.86 -16.00 -13.31
CA ASN A 210 -13.95 -16.23 -12.19
C ASN A 210 -13.53 -14.90 -11.53
N LEU A 211 -13.13 -13.90 -12.34
CA LEU A 211 -12.77 -12.57 -11.83
C LEU A 211 -13.95 -11.81 -11.21
N LYS A 212 -15.17 -11.99 -11.71
CA LYS A 212 -16.37 -11.40 -11.09
C LYS A 212 -16.66 -12.05 -9.74
N SER A 213 -16.58 -13.36 -9.67
CA SER A 213 -16.88 -14.14 -8.46
C SER A 213 -15.93 -13.89 -7.30
N VAL A 214 -14.71 -13.42 -7.56
CA VAL A 214 -13.72 -13.12 -6.53
C VAL A 214 -13.94 -11.77 -5.85
N ILE A 215 -14.61 -10.80 -6.52
CA ILE A 215 -14.79 -9.44 -5.99
C ILE A 215 -15.43 -9.44 -4.58
N PRO A 216 -16.51 -10.18 -4.30
CA PRO A 216 -17.08 -10.23 -2.97
C PRO A 216 -16.10 -10.77 -1.91
N LYS A 217 -15.26 -11.76 -2.26
CA LYS A 217 -14.25 -12.34 -1.35
C LYS A 217 -13.17 -11.31 -1.00
N LEU A 218 -12.70 -10.56 -2.01
CA LEU A 218 -11.75 -9.46 -1.80
C LEU A 218 -12.35 -8.38 -0.90
N ALA A 219 -13.60 -7.98 -1.17
CA ALA A 219 -14.30 -6.97 -0.38
C ALA A 219 -14.51 -7.40 1.08
N ALA A 220 -14.90 -8.66 1.30
CA ALA A 220 -15.07 -9.22 2.63
C ALA A 220 -13.76 -9.21 3.41
N PHE A 221 -12.67 -9.73 2.83
CA PHE A 221 -11.36 -9.71 3.48
C PHE A 221 -10.90 -8.29 3.86
N LEU A 222 -10.99 -7.34 2.93
CA LEU A 222 -10.60 -5.95 3.14
C LEU A 222 -11.41 -5.32 4.27
N LYS A 223 -12.74 -5.53 4.29
CA LYS A 223 -13.62 -4.98 5.30
C LYS A 223 -13.37 -5.59 6.68
N GLU A 224 -13.31 -6.90 6.78
CA GLU A 224 -13.22 -7.63 8.05
C GLU A 224 -11.84 -7.50 8.71
N ASN A 225 -10.76 -7.60 7.91
CA ASN A 225 -9.40 -7.65 8.44
C ASN A 225 -8.68 -6.30 8.41
N LEU A 226 -9.10 -5.37 7.54
CA LEU A 226 -8.38 -4.11 7.31
C LEU A 226 -9.29 -2.87 7.40
N LYS A 227 -10.59 -3.03 7.61
CA LYS A 227 -11.58 -1.94 7.62
C LYS A 227 -11.52 -1.06 6.36
N LEU A 228 -11.15 -1.65 5.24
CA LEU A 228 -11.05 -0.96 3.95
C LEU A 228 -12.21 -1.31 3.03
N THR A 229 -12.51 -0.40 2.11
CA THR A 229 -13.60 -0.56 1.13
C THR A 229 -13.06 -0.41 -0.29
N ILE A 230 -13.49 -1.28 -1.20
CA ILE A 230 -13.22 -1.15 -2.63
C ILE A 230 -14.02 0.05 -3.15
N HIS A 231 -13.38 0.89 -3.98
CA HIS A 231 -14.02 2.06 -4.54
C HIS A 231 -15.12 1.66 -5.54
N PRO A 232 -16.41 1.99 -5.29
CA PRO A 232 -17.54 1.44 -6.07
C PRO A 232 -17.52 1.83 -7.55
N LYS A 233 -16.93 2.98 -7.88
CA LYS A 233 -16.85 3.52 -9.25
C LYS A 233 -15.53 3.22 -9.96
N LYS A 234 -14.60 2.50 -9.33
CA LYS A 234 -13.29 2.20 -9.88
C LYS A 234 -13.04 0.69 -9.94
N VAL A 235 -13.99 -0.02 -10.48
CA VAL A 235 -13.93 -1.45 -10.76
C VAL A 235 -13.92 -1.60 -12.28
N TYR A 236 -12.80 -2.01 -12.84
CA TYR A 236 -12.64 -2.19 -14.29
C TYR A 236 -12.37 -3.67 -14.57
N LEU A 237 -13.20 -4.28 -15.40
CA LEU A 237 -13.04 -5.66 -15.86
C LEU A 237 -13.13 -5.70 -17.37
N GLN A 238 -12.01 -5.91 -18.03
CA GLN A 238 -11.92 -5.92 -19.48
C GLN A 238 -10.87 -6.89 -20.00
N GLN A 239 -10.96 -7.21 -21.28
CA GLN A 239 -9.94 -7.98 -21.98
C GLN A 239 -8.69 -7.15 -22.17
N TYR A 240 -7.52 -7.77 -22.11
CA TYR A 240 -6.21 -7.08 -22.12
C TYR A 240 -5.99 -6.21 -23.36
N GLU A 241 -6.57 -6.56 -24.51
CA GLU A 241 -6.47 -5.83 -25.79
C GLU A 241 -7.03 -4.39 -25.72
N LYS A 242 -7.94 -4.13 -24.79
CA LYS A 242 -8.51 -2.80 -24.57
C LYS A 242 -7.60 -1.85 -23.79
N GLY A 243 -6.42 -2.33 -23.41
CA GLY A 243 -5.48 -1.59 -22.57
C GLY A 243 -5.93 -1.49 -21.10
N VAL A 244 -5.02 -1.13 -20.23
CA VAL A 244 -5.29 -0.86 -18.80
C VAL A 244 -4.46 0.33 -18.35
N VAL A 245 -5.10 1.34 -17.78
CA VAL A 245 -4.40 2.43 -17.08
C VAL A 245 -4.01 1.94 -15.69
N TYR A 246 -2.70 1.92 -15.41
CA TYR A 246 -2.17 1.47 -14.12
C TYR A 246 -1.09 2.40 -13.60
N GLY A 247 -1.21 2.83 -12.34
CA GLY A 247 -0.26 3.77 -11.74
C GLY A 247 -0.14 5.10 -12.49
N GLY A 248 -1.20 5.52 -13.22
CA GLY A 248 -1.21 6.74 -14.05
C GLY A 248 -0.58 6.58 -15.44
N ILE A 249 -0.20 5.36 -15.86
CA ILE A 249 0.35 5.04 -17.20
C ILE A 249 -0.64 4.13 -17.94
N CYS A 250 -0.85 4.43 -19.23
CA CYS A 250 -1.66 3.61 -20.15
C CYS A 250 -0.81 2.56 -20.83
#